data_445c8f404d32349bd651728d94246771
#
_entry.id   445c8f404d32349bd651728d94246771
#
_cell.length_a   1.000
_cell.length_b   1.000
_cell.length_c   1.000
_cell.angle_alpha   90.00
_cell.angle_beta   90.00
_cell.angle_gamma   90.00
#
_symmetry.space_group_name_H-M   'P 1'
#
loop_
_entity.id
_entity.type
_entity.pdbx_description
1 polymer ?
#
loop_
_entity_poly.entity_id
_entity_poly.type
_entity_poly.pdbx_seq_one_letter_code
_entity_poly.pdbx_strand_id
1 'polypeptide(L)'
;IERAQLADQLGFAVLWLRDVPFNVPSFGDAGQMFDPFVYLGLLSGVTRDIALGVASIILPLRHPAHVAKAAASADQLSGGRLLLGIASGDRPEEYPALGISFPDRGARFRESLAYIRAMAADYPTYSGDHGAVNGAMDMLPKPTSTRLPVLITGGAQQSPEWVAAHGDGWMTYPRVI
;
A
#
# COMPACT_ATOMS: atom_id res chain seq x y z
N ILE A 1 19.08 3.17 8.33
CA ILE A 1 18.53 3.96 9.46
C ILE A 1 19.08 5.37 9.40
N GLU A 2 20.39 5.59 9.48
CA GLU A 2 21.03 6.91 9.52
C GLU A 2 20.56 7.88 8.42
N ARG A 3 20.42 7.41 7.19
CA ARG A 3 19.91 8.23 6.08
C ARG A 3 18.45 8.65 6.27
N ALA A 4 17.62 7.79 6.86
CA ALA A 4 16.23 8.11 7.16
C ALA A 4 16.13 9.17 8.26
N GLN A 5 16.95 9.03 9.31
CA GLN A 5 17.05 10.03 10.39
C GLN A 5 17.58 11.37 9.88
N LEU A 6 18.57 11.34 8.98
CA LEU A 6 19.08 12.56 8.36
C LEU A 6 17.99 13.25 7.50
N ALA A 7 17.23 12.49 6.73
CA ALA A 7 16.13 13.05 5.91
C ALA A 7 15.05 13.69 6.80
N ASP A 8 14.71 13.04 7.93
CA ASP A 8 13.78 13.57 8.92
C ASP A 8 14.30 14.90 9.53
N GLN A 9 15.57 14.93 9.96
CA GLN A 9 16.21 16.12 10.49
C GLN A 9 16.31 17.28 9.50
N LEU A 10 16.49 16.99 8.21
CA LEU A 10 16.56 17.97 7.13
C LEU A 10 15.18 18.46 6.67
N GLY A 11 14.08 17.93 7.23
CA GLY A 11 12.73 18.37 6.93
C GLY A 11 12.19 17.88 5.60
N PHE A 12 12.65 16.74 5.08
CA PHE A 12 12.00 16.12 3.93
C PHE A 12 10.57 15.74 4.28
N ALA A 13 9.64 15.94 3.34
CA ALA A 13 8.23 15.71 3.58
C ALA A 13 7.87 14.23 3.73
N VAL A 14 8.46 13.35 2.91
CA VAL A 14 8.11 11.91 2.87
C VAL A 14 9.32 11.07 2.53
N LEU A 15 9.43 9.91 3.18
CA LEU A 15 10.27 8.78 2.76
C LEU A 15 9.40 7.77 2.02
N TRP A 16 9.74 7.48 0.76
CA TRP A 16 9.03 6.52 -0.07
C TRP A 16 9.79 5.20 -0.15
N LEU A 17 9.12 4.11 0.21
CA LEU A 17 9.61 2.74 0.04
C LEU A 17 9.04 2.12 -1.24
N ARG A 18 9.68 1.06 -1.73
CA ARG A 18 9.17 0.25 -2.84
C ARG A 18 8.71 -1.12 -2.33
N ASP A 19 7.69 -1.68 -2.97
CA ASP A 19 7.27 -3.07 -2.80
C ASP A 19 7.80 -3.90 -3.98
N VAL A 20 8.81 -4.71 -3.75
CA VAL A 20 9.44 -5.58 -4.75
C VAL A 20 9.53 -6.98 -4.15
N PRO A 21 8.48 -7.81 -4.31
CA PRO A 21 8.46 -9.16 -3.75
C PRO A 21 9.56 -10.05 -4.29
N PHE A 22 9.86 -9.91 -5.59
CA PHE A 22 10.87 -10.70 -6.27
C PHE A 22 11.82 -9.80 -7.06
N ASN A 23 13.12 -10.11 -7.01
CA ASN A 23 14.09 -9.44 -7.86
C ASN A 23 13.94 -9.94 -9.30
N VAL A 24 13.54 -9.05 -10.21
CA VAL A 24 13.41 -9.33 -11.64
C VAL A 24 14.50 -8.56 -12.38
N PRO A 25 15.59 -9.22 -12.82
CA PRO A 25 16.75 -8.54 -13.41
C PRO A 25 16.42 -7.68 -14.64
N SER A 26 15.44 -8.08 -15.44
CA SER A 26 14.98 -7.33 -16.63
C SER A 26 14.41 -5.95 -16.32
N PHE A 27 13.95 -5.72 -15.07
CA PHE A 27 13.49 -4.41 -14.61
C PHE A 27 14.59 -3.52 -14.03
N GLY A 28 15.84 -3.98 -14.08
CA GLY A 28 16.96 -3.20 -13.58
C GLY A 28 16.99 -3.06 -12.07
N ASP A 29 16.33 -3.94 -11.34
CA ASP A 29 16.37 -3.95 -9.88
C ASP A 29 17.80 -4.24 -9.41
N ALA A 30 18.31 -3.41 -8.53
CA ALA A 30 19.64 -3.56 -7.96
C ALA A 30 19.54 -3.55 -6.43
N GLY A 31 20.12 -4.56 -5.82
CA GLY A 31 20.27 -4.64 -4.38
C GLY A 31 19.11 -5.31 -3.66
N GLN A 32 19.25 -5.33 -2.34
CA GLN A 32 18.31 -5.96 -1.42
C GLN A 32 17.17 -5.01 -1.07
N MET A 33 15.95 -5.51 -1.19
CA MET A 33 14.74 -4.82 -0.73
C MET A 33 14.11 -5.58 0.43
N PHE A 34 13.77 -4.85 1.51
CA PHE A 34 12.99 -5.40 2.60
C PHE A 34 11.49 -5.33 2.29
N ASP A 35 10.68 -6.20 2.92
CA ASP A 35 9.24 -6.01 2.91
C ASP A 35 8.89 -4.61 3.43
N PRO A 36 8.07 -3.84 2.69
CA PRO A 36 7.83 -2.44 3.03
C PRO A 36 7.15 -2.26 4.40
N PHE A 37 6.25 -3.13 4.83
CA PHE A 37 5.60 -2.98 6.12
C PHE A 37 6.53 -3.30 7.29
N VAL A 38 7.43 -4.27 7.13
CA VAL A 38 8.47 -4.55 8.12
C VAL A 38 9.40 -3.34 8.24
N TYR A 39 9.79 -2.75 7.12
CA TYR A 39 10.68 -1.60 7.12
C TYR A 39 9.98 -0.32 7.61
N LEU A 40 8.70 -0.12 7.29
CA LEU A 40 7.89 0.97 7.87
C LEU A 40 7.84 0.89 9.40
N GLY A 41 7.66 -0.31 9.95
CA GLY A 41 7.68 -0.51 11.41
C GLY A 41 8.99 -0.06 12.05
N LEU A 42 10.13 -0.41 11.43
CA LEU A 42 11.45 0.05 11.88
C LEU A 42 11.59 1.58 11.77
N LEU A 43 11.23 2.15 10.62
CA LEU A 43 11.34 3.60 10.38
C LEU A 43 10.44 4.41 11.31
N SER A 44 9.26 3.90 11.64
CA SER A 44 8.33 4.55 12.59
C SER A 44 8.99 4.79 13.96
N GLY A 45 9.82 3.86 14.41
CA GLY A 45 10.51 3.94 15.69
C GLY A 45 11.77 4.82 15.69
N VAL A 46 12.32 5.15 14.52
CA VAL A 46 13.61 5.88 14.40
C VAL A 46 13.48 7.25 13.74
N THR A 47 12.29 7.64 13.31
CA THR A 47 11.95 8.96 12.75
C THR A 47 10.82 9.61 13.56
N ARG A 48 10.65 10.95 13.44
CA ARG A 48 9.68 11.71 14.25
C ARG A 48 8.62 12.44 13.42
N ASP A 49 9.04 13.21 12.41
CA ASP A 49 8.19 14.18 11.72
C ASP A 49 7.91 13.79 10.25
N ILE A 50 8.88 13.14 9.60
CA ILE A 50 8.79 12.75 8.19
C ILE A 50 7.65 11.74 7.97
N ALA A 51 6.82 11.97 6.97
CA ALA A 51 5.82 10.99 6.55
C ALA A 51 6.49 9.74 5.95
N LEU A 52 5.87 8.60 6.14
CA LEU A 52 6.36 7.30 5.71
C LEU A 52 5.41 6.71 4.68
N GLY A 53 5.88 6.52 3.47
CA GLY A 53 5.05 6.06 2.37
C GLY A 53 5.59 4.82 1.65
N VAL A 54 4.71 4.14 0.95
CA VAL A 54 5.08 3.09 -0.02
C VAL A 54 4.62 3.52 -1.41
N ALA A 55 5.52 3.46 -2.38
CA ALA A 55 5.22 3.75 -3.77
C ALA A 55 5.68 2.57 -4.66
N SER A 56 4.86 1.53 -4.69
CA SER A 56 3.53 1.28 -4.10
C SER A 56 3.40 -0.16 -3.64
N ILE A 57 2.48 -0.43 -2.74
CA ILE A 57 2.04 -1.81 -2.45
C ILE A 57 1.33 -2.38 -3.69
N ILE A 58 1.74 -3.53 -4.14
CA ILE A 58 1.10 -4.23 -5.27
C ILE A 58 -0.09 -5.04 -4.72
N LEU A 59 -1.26 -4.40 -4.67
CA LEU A 59 -2.45 -4.97 -4.02
C LEU A 59 -2.84 -6.36 -4.55
N PRO A 60 -2.82 -6.62 -5.88
CA PRO A 60 -3.23 -7.93 -6.39
C PRO A 60 -2.35 -9.09 -5.91
N LEU A 61 -1.11 -8.82 -5.52
CA LEU A 61 -0.15 -9.83 -5.05
C LEU A 61 -0.29 -10.17 -3.57
N ARG A 62 -1.12 -9.43 -2.82
CA ARG A 62 -1.28 -9.59 -1.37
C ARG A 62 -2.74 -9.84 -1.03
N HIS A 63 -3.01 -10.60 0.03
CA HIS A 63 -4.36 -10.67 0.56
C HIS A 63 -4.72 -9.34 1.26
N PRO A 64 -5.85 -8.70 0.90
CA PRO A 64 -6.16 -7.34 1.39
C PRO A 64 -6.34 -7.25 2.91
N ALA A 65 -6.74 -8.34 3.58
CA ALA A 65 -6.81 -8.36 5.04
C ALA A 65 -5.44 -8.13 5.68
N HIS A 66 -4.37 -8.74 5.14
CA HIS A 66 -3.02 -8.52 5.65
C HIS A 66 -2.53 -7.11 5.35
N VAL A 67 -2.88 -6.55 4.17
CA VAL A 67 -2.54 -5.16 3.84
C VAL A 67 -3.25 -4.18 4.77
N ALA A 68 -4.56 -4.34 4.99
CA ALA A 68 -5.33 -3.51 5.91
C ALA A 68 -4.76 -3.54 7.33
N LYS A 69 -4.46 -4.74 7.84
CA LYS A 69 -3.86 -4.94 9.17
C LYS A 69 -2.50 -4.29 9.29
N ALA A 70 -1.61 -4.53 8.31
CA ALA A 70 -0.25 -4.00 8.33
C ALA A 70 -0.24 -2.47 8.18
N ALA A 71 -1.08 -1.92 7.31
CA ALA A 71 -1.20 -0.48 7.11
C ALA A 71 -1.72 0.22 8.38
N ALA A 72 -2.79 -0.29 9.00
CA ALA A 72 -3.30 0.26 10.25
C ALA A 72 -2.25 0.19 11.38
N SER A 73 -1.49 -0.90 11.43
CA SER A 73 -0.39 -1.04 12.41
C SER A 73 0.74 -0.03 12.18
N ALA A 74 1.18 0.13 10.92
CA ALA A 74 2.20 1.10 10.56
C ALA A 74 1.74 2.55 10.82
N ASP A 75 0.47 2.85 10.56
CA ASP A 75 -0.14 4.14 10.84
C ASP A 75 -0.14 4.45 12.34
N GLN A 76 -0.57 3.52 13.18
CA GLN A 76 -0.54 3.66 14.63
C GLN A 76 0.89 3.81 15.17
N LEU A 77 1.81 2.94 14.74
CA LEU A 77 3.21 2.97 15.19
C LEU A 77 3.94 4.27 14.77
N SER A 78 3.56 4.84 13.65
CA SER A 78 4.12 6.11 13.18
C SER A 78 3.41 7.35 13.73
N GLY A 79 2.32 7.20 14.49
CA GLY A 79 1.52 8.33 14.98
C GLY A 79 0.76 9.06 13.86
N GLY A 80 0.23 8.33 12.88
CA GLY A 80 -0.57 8.89 11.79
C GLY A 80 0.24 9.43 10.61
N ARG A 81 1.53 9.07 10.49
CA ARG A 81 2.42 9.53 9.41
C ARG A 81 2.42 8.64 8.16
N LEU A 82 1.59 7.58 8.12
CA LEU A 82 1.56 6.67 6.98
C LEU A 82 0.85 7.28 5.77
N LEU A 83 1.46 7.11 4.59
CA LEU A 83 0.85 7.33 3.28
C LEU A 83 0.86 6.00 2.51
N LEU A 84 -0.31 5.40 2.32
CA LEU A 84 -0.44 4.12 1.65
C LEU A 84 -0.54 4.30 0.13
N GLY A 85 0.58 4.23 -0.57
CA GLY A 85 0.57 4.14 -2.02
C GLY A 85 0.27 2.71 -2.49
N ILE A 86 -0.61 2.57 -3.46
CA ILE A 86 -1.09 1.30 -4.00
C ILE A 86 -1.04 1.26 -5.53
N ALA A 87 -0.78 0.09 -6.08
CA ALA A 87 -0.75 -0.15 -7.53
C ALA A 87 -1.28 -1.53 -7.89
N SER A 88 -1.58 -1.72 -9.19
CA SER A 88 -1.92 -3.04 -9.72
C SER A 88 -0.71 -3.86 -10.15
N GLY A 89 0.50 -3.31 -10.11
CA GLY A 89 1.71 -3.98 -10.58
C GLY A 89 1.86 -4.03 -12.11
N ASP A 90 3.09 -4.07 -12.57
CA ASP A 90 3.50 -4.04 -13.98
C ASP A 90 4.47 -5.17 -14.34
N ARG A 91 4.77 -6.08 -13.40
CA ARG A 91 5.71 -7.19 -13.58
C ARG A 91 4.95 -8.51 -13.71
N PRO A 92 4.70 -9.00 -14.93
CA PRO A 92 3.92 -10.22 -15.14
C PRO A 92 4.57 -11.47 -14.54
N GLU A 93 5.90 -11.48 -14.35
CA GLU A 93 6.65 -12.59 -13.77
C GLU A 93 6.31 -12.86 -12.30
N GLU A 94 5.91 -11.85 -11.55
CA GLU A 94 5.60 -11.98 -10.13
C GLU A 94 4.28 -12.71 -9.87
N TYR A 95 3.33 -12.63 -10.80
CA TYR A 95 1.97 -13.15 -10.61
C TYR A 95 1.89 -14.69 -10.57
N PRO A 96 2.50 -15.44 -11.52
CA PRO A 96 2.52 -16.90 -11.45
C PRO A 96 3.23 -17.45 -10.22
N ALA A 97 4.26 -16.75 -9.72
CA ALA A 97 4.98 -17.14 -8.52
C ALA A 97 4.08 -17.14 -7.27
N LEU A 98 2.98 -16.38 -7.28
CA LEU A 98 2.00 -16.30 -6.21
C LEU A 98 0.65 -16.97 -6.57
N GLY A 99 0.58 -17.68 -7.70
CA GLY A 99 -0.63 -18.35 -8.16
C GLY A 99 -1.76 -17.39 -8.58
N ILE A 100 -1.41 -16.18 -9.05
CA ILE A 100 -2.35 -15.11 -9.37
C ILE A 100 -2.30 -14.83 -10.87
N SER A 101 -3.48 -14.56 -11.47
CA SER A 101 -3.63 -14.19 -12.87
C SER A 101 -3.25 -12.73 -13.10
N PHE A 102 -2.26 -12.48 -13.98
CA PHE A 102 -1.87 -11.11 -14.34
C PHE A 102 -2.96 -10.32 -15.08
N PRO A 103 -3.70 -10.90 -16.03
CA PRO A 103 -4.84 -10.24 -16.69
C PRO A 103 -5.89 -9.69 -15.71
N ASP A 104 -6.16 -10.39 -14.63
CA ASP A 104 -7.23 -10.05 -13.67
C ASP A 104 -6.82 -9.00 -12.62
N ARG A 105 -5.58 -8.52 -12.69
CA ARG A 105 -5.02 -7.60 -11.67
C ARG A 105 -5.82 -6.32 -11.46
N GLY A 106 -6.49 -5.82 -12.51
CA GLY A 106 -7.32 -4.62 -12.41
C GLY A 106 -8.59 -4.83 -11.59
N ALA A 107 -9.26 -5.98 -11.75
CA ALA A 107 -10.42 -6.35 -10.96
C ALA A 107 -10.03 -6.62 -9.50
N ARG A 108 -8.98 -7.43 -9.29
CA ARG A 108 -8.45 -7.71 -7.95
C ARG A 108 -8.01 -6.45 -7.20
N PHE A 109 -7.43 -5.48 -7.92
CA PHE A 109 -7.04 -4.18 -7.33
C PHE A 109 -8.25 -3.43 -6.75
N ARG A 110 -9.34 -3.30 -7.54
CA ARG A 110 -10.57 -2.63 -7.08
C ARG A 110 -11.14 -3.31 -5.85
N GLU A 111 -11.25 -4.62 -5.91
CA GLU A 111 -11.83 -5.42 -4.83
C GLU A 111 -10.97 -5.38 -3.57
N SER A 112 -9.65 -5.46 -3.72
CA SER A 112 -8.70 -5.31 -2.60
C SER A 112 -8.83 -3.95 -1.92
N LEU A 113 -8.97 -2.86 -2.69
CA LEU A 113 -9.16 -1.53 -2.12
C LEU A 113 -10.50 -1.43 -1.38
N ALA A 114 -11.58 -1.98 -1.94
CA ALA A 114 -12.88 -2.01 -1.29
C ALA A 114 -12.82 -2.78 0.05
N TYR A 115 -12.15 -3.94 0.07
CA TYR A 115 -11.91 -4.70 1.29
C TYR A 115 -11.16 -3.86 2.34
N ILE A 116 -10.02 -3.25 1.96
CA ILE A 116 -9.19 -2.44 2.88
C ILE A 116 -10.01 -1.29 3.47
N ARG A 117 -10.80 -0.61 2.65
CA ARG A 117 -11.67 0.49 3.09
C ARG A 117 -12.75 0.01 4.07
N ALA A 118 -13.35 -1.16 3.83
CA ALA A 118 -14.34 -1.74 4.72
C ALA A 118 -13.78 -2.05 6.11
N MET A 119 -12.52 -2.50 6.20
CA MET A 119 -11.89 -2.87 7.47
C MET A 119 -11.62 -1.69 8.41
N ALA A 120 -11.77 -0.46 7.96
CA ALA A 120 -11.66 0.72 8.83
C ALA A 120 -12.87 0.91 9.77
N ALA A 121 -14.04 0.37 9.41
CA ALA A 121 -15.23 0.40 10.26
C ALA A 121 -15.10 -0.54 11.47
N ASP A 122 -15.80 -0.21 12.56
CA ASP A 122 -15.94 -1.12 13.69
C ASP A 122 -16.81 -2.31 13.29
N TYR A 123 -16.39 -3.52 13.68
CA TYR A 123 -17.07 -4.76 13.34
C TYR A 123 -17.54 -4.81 11.87
N PRO A 124 -16.60 -4.75 10.91
CA PRO A 124 -16.90 -4.52 9.51
C PRO A 124 -17.72 -5.65 8.90
N THR A 125 -18.44 -5.30 7.83
CA THR A 125 -19.09 -6.27 6.95
C THR A 125 -18.50 -6.13 5.53
N TYR A 126 -18.21 -7.24 4.90
CA TYR A 126 -17.71 -7.32 3.53
C TYR A 126 -18.01 -8.70 2.94
N SER A 127 -18.28 -8.77 1.66
CA SER A 127 -18.38 -10.03 0.92
C SER A 127 -17.87 -9.83 -0.51
N GLY A 128 -16.96 -10.69 -0.95
CA GLY A 128 -16.34 -10.64 -2.27
C GLY A 128 -15.37 -11.81 -2.47
N ASP A 129 -14.57 -11.77 -3.54
CA ASP A 129 -13.62 -12.85 -3.91
C ASP A 129 -12.50 -13.05 -2.87
N HIS A 130 -12.24 -12.05 -2.04
CA HIS A 130 -11.29 -12.15 -0.92
C HIS A 130 -11.90 -12.71 0.37
N GLY A 131 -13.12 -13.24 0.31
CA GLY A 131 -13.81 -13.78 1.47
C GLY A 131 -14.92 -12.89 2.00
N ALA A 132 -15.42 -13.23 3.20
CA ALA A 132 -16.51 -12.51 3.84
C ALA A 132 -16.23 -12.20 5.31
N VAL A 133 -16.66 -11.04 5.76
CA VAL A 133 -16.69 -10.61 7.15
C VAL A 133 -18.12 -10.14 7.47
N ASN A 134 -18.70 -10.62 8.55
CA ASN A 134 -20.15 -10.48 8.84
C ASN A 134 -20.47 -9.65 10.09
N GLY A 135 -19.52 -8.83 10.55
CA GLY A 135 -19.71 -8.02 11.76
C GLY A 135 -19.46 -8.76 13.07
N ALA A 136 -19.07 -10.05 13.04
CA ALA A 136 -18.76 -10.82 14.26
C ALA A 136 -17.29 -10.68 14.69
N MET A 137 -16.44 -10.16 13.84
CA MET A 137 -15.01 -9.95 14.09
C MET A 137 -14.65 -8.50 13.82
N ASP A 138 -13.67 -8.00 14.56
CA ASP A 138 -13.13 -6.67 14.31
C ASP A 138 -11.65 -6.74 13.93
N MET A 139 -11.20 -5.81 13.10
CA MET A 139 -9.79 -5.69 12.72
C MET A 139 -9.14 -4.56 13.53
N LEU A 140 -8.28 -4.93 14.47
CA LEU A 140 -7.54 -4.00 15.31
C LEU A 140 -6.03 -4.08 15.04
N PRO A 141 -5.25 -2.97 15.17
CA PRO A 141 -5.75 -1.63 15.50
C PRO A 141 -6.52 -1.02 14.33
N LYS A 142 -7.31 0.00 14.64
CA LYS A 142 -7.85 0.91 13.62
C LYS A 142 -6.78 1.91 13.20
N PRO A 143 -6.84 2.51 12.01
CA PRO A 143 -6.02 3.67 11.68
C PRO A 143 -6.21 4.83 12.67
N THR A 144 -5.26 5.73 12.75
CA THR A 144 -5.34 6.93 13.60
C THR A 144 -6.43 7.90 13.15
N SER A 145 -6.78 7.87 11.88
CA SER A 145 -7.88 8.62 11.27
C SER A 145 -8.98 7.68 10.79
N THR A 146 -10.19 8.20 10.62
CA THR A 146 -11.34 7.42 10.11
C THR A 146 -11.11 6.86 8.71
N ARG A 147 -10.20 7.45 7.96
CA ARG A 147 -9.83 7.02 6.60
C ARG A 147 -8.32 7.12 6.40
N LEU A 148 -7.66 5.98 6.26
CA LEU A 148 -6.25 5.93 5.92
C LEU A 148 -6.01 6.59 4.57
N PRO A 149 -5.05 7.55 4.44
CA PRO A 149 -4.72 8.17 3.16
C PRO A 149 -4.18 7.15 2.17
N VAL A 150 -4.84 7.03 1.03
CA VAL A 150 -4.47 6.10 -0.05
C VAL A 150 -4.14 6.87 -1.31
N LEU A 151 -2.92 6.67 -1.83
CA LEU A 151 -2.47 7.24 -3.10
C LEU A 151 -2.44 6.15 -4.17
N ILE A 152 -3.13 6.36 -5.28
CA ILE A 152 -3.16 5.42 -6.40
C ILE A 152 -2.02 5.74 -7.36
N THR A 153 -1.18 4.75 -7.68
CA THR A 153 -0.03 4.94 -8.55
C THR A 153 -0.32 4.52 -9.97
N GLY A 154 0.03 5.40 -10.91
CA GLY A 154 -0.27 5.20 -12.33
C GLY A 154 -1.76 5.08 -12.58
N GLY A 155 -2.17 4.34 -13.60
CA GLY A 155 -3.58 4.07 -13.87
C GLY A 155 -4.15 2.90 -13.06
N ALA A 156 -3.31 2.05 -12.45
CA ALA A 156 -3.70 0.85 -11.71
C ALA A 156 -4.75 -0.02 -12.44
N GLN A 157 -4.76 -0.01 -13.77
CA GLN A 157 -5.77 -0.63 -14.66
C GLN A 157 -7.19 -0.04 -14.48
N GLN A 158 -7.29 1.22 -14.04
CA GLN A 158 -8.54 1.95 -13.84
C GLN A 158 -8.60 3.20 -14.71
N SER A 159 -9.81 3.76 -14.90
CA SER A 159 -9.95 5.06 -15.55
C SER A 159 -9.54 6.20 -14.60
N PRO A 160 -9.18 7.39 -15.15
CA PRO A 160 -8.88 8.56 -14.33
C PRO A 160 -10.03 8.97 -13.41
N GLU A 161 -11.27 8.82 -13.87
CA GLU A 161 -12.47 9.14 -13.09
C GLU A 161 -12.61 8.20 -11.88
N TRP A 162 -12.30 6.90 -12.08
CA TRP A 162 -12.29 5.95 -11.00
C TRP A 162 -11.20 6.28 -9.97
N VAL A 163 -10.00 6.62 -10.43
CA VAL A 163 -8.88 7.04 -9.57
C VAL A 163 -9.27 8.27 -8.74
N ALA A 164 -9.87 9.28 -9.38
CA ALA A 164 -10.33 10.49 -8.68
C ALA A 164 -11.42 10.23 -7.64
N ALA A 165 -12.31 9.25 -7.89
CA ALA A 165 -13.38 8.90 -6.96
C ALA A 165 -12.93 8.06 -5.76
N HIS A 166 -11.85 7.29 -5.88
CA HIS A 166 -11.47 6.28 -4.89
C HIS A 166 -10.14 6.55 -4.17
N GLY A 167 -9.22 7.29 -4.81
CA GLY A 167 -7.95 7.70 -4.20
C GLY A 167 -8.08 8.98 -3.38
N ASP A 168 -7.21 9.14 -2.40
CA ASP A 168 -7.02 10.40 -1.68
C ASP A 168 -5.90 11.24 -2.34
N GLY A 169 -5.17 10.63 -3.28
CA GLY A 169 -4.17 11.25 -4.13
C GLY A 169 -3.77 10.35 -5.29
N TRP A 170 -3.07 10.92 -6.25
CA TRP A 170 -2.61 10.23 -7.44
C TRP A 170 -1.12 10.45 -7.64
N MET A 171 -0.38 9.36 -7.79
CA MET A 171 1.05 9.37 -8.13
C MET A 171 1.22 8.93 -9.58
N THR A 172 1.86 9.74 -10.40
CA THR A 172 2.12 9.42 -11.80
C THR A 172 3.54 9.80 -12.20
N TYR A 173 4.08 9.06 -13.16
CA TYR A 173 5.34 9.46 -13.78
C TYR A 173 5.12 10.69 -14.66
N PRO A 174 6.11 11.59 -14.75
CA PRO A 174 6.04 12.69 -15.71
C PRO A 174 5.81 12.14 -17.12
N ARG A 175 4.81 12.63 -17.81
CA ARG A 175 4.62 12.32 -19.23
C ARG A 175 5.28 13.42 -20.04
N VAL A 176 6.08 13.04 -21.04
CA VAL A 176 6.48 13.97 -22.08
C VAL A 176 5.21 14.30 -22.88
N ILE A 177 4.80 15.54 -22.84
CA ILE A 177 3.67 16.07 -23.62
C ILE A 177 4.16 16.32 -25.04
#